data_d4c3e21b262e7b199004aeadf8f32d8d
#
_entry.id   d4c3e21b262e7b199004aeadf8f32d8d
#
_cell.length_a   1.000
_cell.length_b   1.000
_cell.length_c   1.000
_cell.angle_alpha   90.00
_cell.angle_beta   90.00
_cell.angle_gamma   90.00
#
_symmetry.space_group_name_H-M   'P 1'
#
loop_
_entity.id
_entity.type
_entity.pdbx_description
1 polymer ?
#
loop_
_entity_poly.entity_id
_entity_poly.type
_entity_poly.pdbx_seq_one_letter_code
_entity_poly.pdbx_strand_id
1 'polypeptide(L)'
;MSNGIVRLAFAFVAWVAFCGLAVTAQAQEKKIKIGVVYDLTGPFAGGGSKLQYDGAKIMLDYFIKQGGVEGYKIEPIFADAQSKPDVAINEAVRLIEQEKVDMVMGFYSSAQCVPAAAKIETLKKFMWITTCISSAVLENRHLHYVFRPQVSGNLYGVAATDMIAEYSKSKFGKDPKDLRVAIVHEDGAYGVDVGKGDEAGSKKHGFKVVLNEGYSITAPDLSALVTKLKRAKPDVIFHTGYNPDITLLLRQAREQGLKVGAIVGQGAGYSVYDKLKEGLGADSNYLFTIDPISIWLTNPKTLDPKLPPLIKMVGEEFDKMEPGASRSAHVGMSASNIYVFFTQVLPVAIKKYGGIDGEALRKAALDVDIPEGGTMMGFGVKFAGEDQPMAGQNMRAFPVVTQYVDGKAVVVWPKSQQQAEPVLPLPSGTTYSYK
;
A
#
# COMPACT_ATOMS: atom_id res chain seq x y z
N MET A 1 -13.32 72.06 58.65
CA MET A 1 -13.42 71.92 57.19
C MET A 1 -12.18 71.25 56.70
N SER A 2 -12.08 69.92 56.77
CA SER A 2 -11.03 69.10 56.02
C SER A 2 -11.20 67.64 56.36
N ASN A 3 -12.21 66.93 55.82
CA ASN A 3 -12.28 65.47 55.88
C ASN A 3 -13.08 64.86 54.71
N GLY A 4 -13.28 65.68 53.65
CA GLY A 4 -14.10 65.22 52.47
C GLY A 4 -13.31 64.76 51.22
N ILE A 5 -12.00 64.95 51.14
CA ILE A 5 -11.25 64.80 49.88
C ILE A 5 -10.49 63.51 49.82
N VAL A 6 -10.25 62.83 50.96
CA VAL A 6 -9.41 61.59 50.99
C VAL A 6 -10.21 60.30 50.65
N ARG A 7 -11.56 60.34 50.69
CA ARG A 7 -12.38 59.10 50.39
C ARG A 7 -12.72 58.87 48.92
N LEU A 8 -12.52 59.82 48.01
CA LEU A 8 -12.79 59.68 46.58
C LEU A 8 -11.60 59.18 45.80
N ALA A 9 -10.35 59.28 46.31
CA ALA A 9 -9.15 58.82 45.61
C ALA A 9 -8.92 57.30 45.70
N PHE A 10 -9.47 56.60 46.70
CA PHE A 10 -9.30 55.16 46.86
C PHE A 10 -10.32 54.29 46.08
N ALA A 11 -11.45 54.86 45.67
CA ALA A 11 -12.47 54.15 44.89
C ALA A 11 -12.13 54.05 43.39
N PHE A 12 -11.30 54.96 42.86
CA PHE A 12 -10.93 54.99 41.44
C PHE A 12 -9.74 54.12 41.12
N VAL A 13 -8.85 53.74 42.05
CA VAL A 13 -7.71 52.91 41.90
C VAL A 13 -8.10 51.40 41.93
N ALA A 14 -9.17 51.05 42.64
CA ALA A 14 -9.67 49.67 42.72
C ALA A 14 -10.44 49.24 41.46
N TRP A 15 -10.96 50.16 40.64
CA TRP A 15 -11.72 49.82 39.43
C TRP A 15 -10.86 49.67 38.19
N VAL A 16 -9.66 50.27 38.14
CA VAL A 16 -8.69 50.11 37.03
C VAL A 16 -7.86 48.82 37.15
N ALA A 17 -7.75 48.24 38.35
CA ALA A 17 -7.01 46.99 38.57
C ALA A 17 -7.83 45.72 38.22
N PHE A 18 -9.14 45.82 37.98
CA PHE A 18 -9.99 44.65 37.67
C PHE A 18 -10.27 44.47 36.16
N CYS A 19 -9.89 45.43 35.31
CA CYS A 19 -10.03 45.34 33.85
C CYS A 19 -8.79 44.85 33.10
N GLY A 20 -7.73 44.45 33.79
CA GLY A 20 -6.44 44.12 33.18
C GLY A 20 -6.07 42.63 33.06
N LEU A 21 -6.95 41.71 33.45
CA LEU A 21 -6.69 40.25 33.34
C LEU A 21 -7.79 39.54 32.55
N ALA A 22 -8.15 40.08 31.39
CA ALA A 22 -8.59 39.21 30.32
C ALA A 22 -7.35 38.48 29.79
N VAL A 23 -6.86 37.48 30.53
CA VAL A 23 -6.03 36.45 29.99
C VAL A 23 -6.87 35.80 28.90
N THR A 24 -6.66 36.20 27.66
CA THR A 24 -7.09 35.43 26.53
C THR A 24 -6.41 34.08 26.71
N ALA A 25 -7.15 33.13 27.30
CA ALA A 25 -6.78 31.74 27.21
C ALA A 25 -6.73 31.44 25.72
N GLN A 26 -5.55 31.60 25.12
CA GLN A 26 -5.29 31.24 23.76
C GLN A 26 -5.50 29.72 23.78
N ALA A 27 -6.67 29.27 23.32
CA ALA A 27 -6.99 27.87 23.26
C ALA A 27 -5.82 27.21 22.53
N GLN A 28 -5.05 26.38 23.24
CA GLN A 28 -3.91 25.71 22.69
C GLN A 28 -4.37 24.97 21.42
N GLU A 29 -3.80 25.35 20.28
CA GLU A 29 -4.19 24.83 18.99
C GLU A 29 -4.04 23.31 19.00
N LYS A 30 -5.15 22.60 18.83
CA LYS A 30 -5.13 21.12 18.79
C LYS A 30 -4.42 20.67 17.54
N LYS A 31 -3.46 19.77 17.72
CA LYS A 31 -2.66 19.20 16.61
C LYS A 31 -2.62 17.70 16.72
N ILE A 32 -2.56 17.02 15.57
CA ILE A 32 -2.14 15.62 15.46
C ILE A 32 -0.83 15.59 14.70
N LYS A 33 0.23 15.11 15.35
CA LYS A 33 1.54 14.87 14.75
C LYS A 33 1.59 13.45 14.19
N ILE A 34 1.94 13.31 12.92
CA ILE A 34 1.94 12.04 12.23
C ILE A 34 3.33 11.76 11.66
N GLY A 35 3.97 10.71 12.13
CA GLY A 35 5.19 10.19 11.51
C GLY A 35 4.84 9.46 10.21
N VAL A 36 5.48 9.83 9.11
CA VAL A 36 5.22 9.24 7.77
C VAL A 36 6.52 8.65 7.24
N VAL A 37 6.57 7.31 7.11
CA VAL A 37 7.79 6.58 6.78
C VAL A 37 7.67 5.93 5.41
N TYR A 38 8.55 6.31 4.48
CA TYR A 38 8.70 5.71 3.16
C TYR A 38 10.18 5.65 2.76
N ASP A 39 10.50 4.93 1.69
CA ASP A 39 11.84 4.95 1.11
C ASP A 39 11.89 6.08 0.08
N LEU A 40 12.60 7.15 0.41
CA LEU A 40 12.85 8.28 -0.49
C LEU A 40 14.20 8.13 -1.20
N THR A 41 15.06 7.27 -0.65
CA THR A 41 16.35 6.87 -1.23
C THR A 41 16.52 5.35 -1.22
N GLY A 42 17.52 4.86 -1.98
CA GLY A 42 17.78 3.44 -2.13
C GLY A 42 16.91 2.75 -3.18
N PRO A 43 17.04 1.41 -3.35
CA PRO A 43 16.42 0.68 -4.46
C PRO A 43 14.90 0.68 -4.44
N PHE A 44 14.26 0.78 -3.28
CA PHE A 44 12.80 0.80 -3.18
C PHE A 44 12.19 2.17 -3.53
N ALA A 45 12.96 3.25 -3.46
CA ALA A 45 12.48 4.58 -3.80
C ALA A 45 11.95 4.61 -5.25
N GLY A 46 12.79 4.26 -6.23
CA GLY A 46 12.40 4.17 -7.64
C GLY A 46 11.46 3.00 -7.96
N GLY A 47 11.37 2.02 -7.08
CA GLY A 47 10.59 0.80 -7.25
C GLY A 47 9.14 0.86 -6.75
N GLY A 48 8.63 2.03 -6.37
CA GLY A 48 7.24 2.21 -5.95
C GLY A 48 7.04 2.97 -4.65
N SER A 49 8.03 3.00 -3.74
CA SER A 49 7.89 3.69 -2.45
C SER A 49 7.69 5.19 -2.61
N LYS A 50 8.40 5.84 -3.56
CA LYS A 50 8.19 7.27 -3.85
C LYS A 50 6.77 7.54 -4.37
N LEU A 51 6.21 6.68 -5.20
CA LEU A 51 4.84 6.82 -5.68
C LEU A 51 3.82 6.69 -4.54
N GLN A 52 4.09 5.84 -3.56
CA GLN A 52 3.31 5.76 -2.33
C GLN A 52 3.43 7.03 -1.48
N TYR A 53 4.64 7.56 -1.35
CA TYR A 53 4.89 8.86 -0.70
C TYR A 53 4.14 9.99 -1.40
N ASP A 54 4.16 10.05 -2.73
CA ASP A 54 3.47 11.09 -3.50
C ASP A 54 1.95 11.03 -3.24
N GLY A 55 1.34 9.84 -3.28
CA GLY A 55 -0.06 9.64 -2.93
C GLY A 55 -0.38 10.04 -1.48
N ALA A 56 0.51 9.71 -0.54
CA ALA A 56 0.38 10.11 0.85
C ALA A 56 0.45 11.63 1.01
N LYS A 57 1.43 12.27 0.37
CA LYS A 57 1.61 13.72 0.42
C LYS A 57 0.40 14.46 -0.15
N ILE A 58 -0.11 14.03 -1.31
CA ILE A 58 -1.29 14.63 -1.92
C ILE A 58 -2.49 14.61 -0.96
N MET A 59 -2.74 13.47 -0.32
CA MET A 59 -3.89 13.34 0.56
C MET A 59 -3.70 14.06 1.90
N LEU A 60 -2.50 14.06 2.47
CA LEU A 60 -2.17 14.85 3.66
C LEU A 60 -2.33 16.35 3.37
N ASP A 61 -1.78 16.83 2.26
CA ASP A 61 -1.91 18.24 1.84
C ASP A 61 -3.38 18.63 1.60
N TYR A 62 -4.20 17.72 1.07
CA TYR A 62 -5.64 17.93 0.92
C TYR A 62 -6.30 18.23 2.26
N PHE A 63 -6.11 17.40 3.27
CA PHE A 63 -6.71 17.63 4.59
C PHE A 63 -6.11 18.84 5.32
N ILE A 64 -4.83 19.11 5.15
CA ILE A 64 -4.19 20.33 5.70
C ILE A 64 -4.85 21.60 5.11
N LYS A 65 -5.04 21.63 3.78
CA LYS A 65 -5.73 22.75 3.09
C LYS A 65 -7.19 22.92 3.52
N GLN A 66 -7.84 21.84 3.97
CA GLN A 66 -9.20 21.90 4.55
C GLN A 66 -9.21 22.40 6.01
N GLY A 67 -8.06 22.72 6.60
CA GLY A 67 -7.94 23.18 7.98
C GLY A 67 -7.82 22.06 9.02
N GLY A 68 -7.60 20.82 8.58
CA GLY A 68 -7.47 19.63 9.43
C GLY A 68 -8.77 18.87 9.60
N VAL A 69 -8.90 18.13 10.70
CA VAL A 69 -10.04 17.26 11.00
C VAL A 69 -10.52 17.50 12.42
N GLU A 70 -11.83 17.74 12.61
CA GLU A 70 -12.47 17.93 13.93
C GLU A 70 -11.73 18.92 14.84
N GLY A 71 -11.24 20.02 14.24
CA GLY A 71 -10.50 21.06 14.95
C GLY A 71 -9.03 20.74 15.28
N TYR A 72 -8.53 19.58 14.84
CA TYR A 72 -7.11 19.24 14.92
C TYR A 72 -6.40 19.61 13.61
N LYS A 73 -5.35 20.42 13.70
CA LYS A 73 -4.41 20.62 12.59
C LYS A 73 -3.55 19.39 12.39
N ILE A 74 -3.25 19.05 11.14
CA ILE A 74 -2.42 17.91 10.78
C ILE A 74 -0.98 18.38 10.58
N GLU A 75 -0.05 17.76 11.31
CA GLU A 75 1.39 18.04 11.24
C GLU A 75 2.15 16.75 10.85
N PRO A 76 2.36 16.49 9.55
CA PRO A 76 3.12 15.32 9.10
C PRO A 76 4.63 15.58 9.25
N ILE A 77 5.35 14.56 9.74
CA ILE A 77 6.80 14.53 9.82
C ILE A 77 7.28 13.35 9.00
N PHE A 78 7.92 13.62 7.86
CA PHE A 78 8.38 12.61 6.94
C PHE A 78 9.75 12.07 7.33
N ALA A 79 9.96 10.76 7.13
CA ALA A 79 11.22 10.08 7.36
C ALA A 79 11.54 9.15 6.18
N ASP A 80 12.84 9.07 5.86
CA ASP A 80 13.39 8.22 4.81
C ASP A 80 13.89 6.91 5.41
N ALA A 81 13.28 5.79 5.07
CA ALA A 81 13.71 4.46 5.48
C ALA A 81 14.92 3.93 4.71
N GLN A 82 15.40 4.64 3.67
CA GLN A 82 16.60 4.35 2.89
C GLN A 82 16.68 2.91 2.35
N SER A 83 15.54 2.28 2.13
CA SER A 83 15.42 0.88 1.72
C SER A 83 16.09 -0.13 2.67
N LYS A 84 16.22 0.23 3.97
CA LYS A 84 16.89 -0.57 4.99
C LYS A 84 15.98 -0.82 6.19
N PRO A 85 15.81 -2.08 6.65
CA PRO A 85 14.93 -2.40 7.78
C PRO A 85 15.34 -1.75 9.10
N ASP A 86 16.64 -1.70 9.40
CA ASP A 86 17.18 -1.08 10.60
C ASP A 86 16.95 0.44 10.61
N VAL A 87 17.11 1.11 9.48
CA VAL A 87 16.82 2.54 9.34
C VAL A 87 15.33 2.81 9.53
N ALA A 88 14.46 2.01 8.92
CA ALA A 88 13.00 2.14 9.07
C ALA A 88 12.55 2.05 10.54
N ILE A 89 13.13 1.09 11.30
CA ILE A 89 12.86 0.94 12.74
C ILE A 89 13.38 2.16 13.51
N ASN A 90 14.63 2.58 13.25
CA ASN A 90 15.25 3.70 13.96
C ASN A 90 14.49 5.01 13.70
N GLU A 91 14.07 5.27 12.47
CA GLU A 91 13.26 6.43 12.12
C GLU A 91 11.89 6.40 12.80
N ALA A 92 11.21 5.24 12.84
CA ALA A 92 9.95 5.12 13.58
C ALA A 92 10.13 5.42 15.08
N VAL A 93 11.22 4.94 15.71
CA VAL A 93 11.55 5.23 17.11
C VAL A 93 11.87 6.72 17.30
N ARG A 94 12.67 7.32 16.41
CA ARG A 94 12.99 8.76 16.46
C ARG A 94 11.73 9.62 16.38
N LEU A 95 10.84 9.31 15.45
CA LEU A 95 9.55 9.99 15.30
C LEU A 95 8.71 9.92 16.58
N ILE A 96 8.65 8.75 17.21
CA ILE A 96 7.87 8.54 18.43
C ILE A 96 8.52 9.18 19.65
N GLU A 97 9.83 8.95 19.86
CA GLU A 97 10.51 9.31 21.10
C GLU A 97 11.07 10.73 21.10
N GLN A 98 11.52 11.26 19.95
CA GLN A 98 12.10 12.59 19.84
C GLN A 98 11.10 13.60 19.32
N GLU A 99 10.44 13.33 18.20
CA GLU A 99 9.45 14.25 17.59
C GLU A 99 8.08 14.20 18.31
N LYS A 100 7.86 13.18 19.16
CA LYS A 100 6.62 13.01 19.92
C LYS A 100 5.38 12.92 19.03
N VAL A 101 5.47 12.15 17.94
CA VAL A 101 4.31 11.92 17.09
C VAL A 101 3.23 11.13 17.82
N ASP A 102 1.97 11.40 17.47
CA ASP A 102 0.81 10.73 18.05
C ASP A 102 0.63 9.33 17.44
N MET A 103 0.96 9.18 16.15
CA MET A 103 0.87 7.94 15.41
C MET A 103 1.93 7.87 14.29
N VAL A 104 2.10 6.68 13.71
CA VAL A 104 2.96 6.45 12.55
C VAL A 104 2.16 5.85 11.41
N MET A 105 2.42 6.28 10.16
CA MET A 105 1.83 5.69 8.96
C MET A 105 2.84 5.51 7.83
N GLY A 106 2.43 4.76 6.82
CA GLY A 106 3.26 4.53 5.63
C GLY A 106 3.74 3.09 5.51
N PHE A 107 5.01 2.91 5.30
CA PHE A 107 5.78 1.69 5.08
C PHE A 107 5.45 0.98 3.77
N TYR A 108 6.44 0.92 2.90
CA TYR A 108 6.35 0.24 1.61
C TYR A 108 6.80 -1.22 1.68
N SER A 109 8.04 -1.47 2.04
CA SER A 109 8.62 -2.81 2.07
C SER A 109 8.16 -3.62 3.29
N SER A 110 7.72 -4.87 3.06
CA SER A 110 7.35 -5.77 4.15
C SER A 110 8.54 -6.17 5.04
N ALA A 111 9.75 -6.23 4.48
CA ALA A 111 10.96 -6.49 5.26
C ALA A 111 11.26 -5.40 6.30
N GLN A 112 10.82 -4.16 6.04
CA GLN A 112 10.89 -3.04 6.97
C GLN A 112 9.71 -3.03 7.94
N CYS A 113 8.50 -3.25 7.39
CA CYS A 113 7.24 -3.10 8.09
C CYS A 113 7.05 -4.14 9.20
N VAL A 114 7.41 -5.41 8.96
CA VAL A 114 7.25 -6.50 9.93
C VAL A 114 7.97 -6.20 11.25
N PRO A 115 9.27 -5.87 11.27
CA PRO A 115 9.96 -5.52 12.52
C PRO A 115 9.56 -4.15 13.05
N ALA A 116 9.26 -3.15 12.20
CA ALA A 116 8.81 -1.83 12.66
C ALA A 116 7.47 -1.91 13.39
N ALA A 117 6.50 -2.71 12.89
CA ALA A 117 5.22 -2.93 13.55
C ALA A 117 5.40 -3.52 14.96
N ALA A 118 6.31 -4.50 15.13
CA ALA A 118 6.63 -5.05 16.44
C ALA A 118 7.16 -3.98 17.41
N LYS A 119 8.07 -3.13 16.92
CA LYS A 119 8.67 -2.07 17.75
C LYS A 119 7.65 -0.99 18.11
N ILE A 120 6.85 -0.53 17.16
CA ILE A 120 5.81 0.49 17.38
C ILE A 120 4.75 -0.01 18.37
N GLU A 121 4.36 -1.29 18.28
CA GLU A 121 3.47 -1.94 19.24
C GLU A 121 4.00 -1.85 20.68
N THR A 122 5.29 -2.13 20.91
CA THR A 122 5.91 -2.02 22.26
C THR A 122 5.89 -0.59 22.80
N LEU A 123 5.85 0.40 21.92
CA LEU A 123 5.77 1.82 22.27
C LEU A 123 4.31 2.30 22.44
N LYS A 124 3.32 1.40 22.29
CA LYS A 124 1.87 1.68 22.39
C LYS A 124 1.42 2.81 21.47
N LYS A 125 1.99 2.90 20.27
CA LYS A 125 1.64 3.90 19.27
C LYS A 125 0.82 3.27 18.16
N PHE A 126 -0.19 4.00 17.72
CA PHE A 126 -1.02 3.57 16.60
C PHE A 126 -0.22 3.58 15.29
N MET A 127 -0.30 2.49 14.54
CA MET A 127 0.33 2.33 13.24
C MET A 127 -0.73 2.08 12.16
N TRP A 128 -0.71 2.92 11.13
CA TRP A 128 -1.59 2.79 9.97
C TRP A 128 -0.77 2.43 8.74
N ILE A 129 -0.85 1.18 8.33
CA ILE A 129 -0.07 0.65 7.22
C ILE A 129 -0.76 0.98 5.91
N THR A 130 -0.12 1.78 5.06
CA THR A 130 -0.71 2.18 3.77
C THR A 130 -0.44 1.19 2.66
N THR A 131 0.65 0.40 2.76
CA THR A 131 1.09 -0.46 1.66
C THR A 131 1.55 -1.83 2.07
N CYS A 132 2.57 -1.96 2.93
CA CYS A 132 3.22 -3.27 3.11
C CYS A 132 2.20 -4.40 3.33
N ILE A 133 2.33 -5.50 2.57
CA ILE A 133 1.27 -6.49 2.43
C ILE A 133 1.52 -7.85 3.07
N SER A 134 2.76 -8.18 3.50
CA SER A 134 3.03 -9.50 4.08
C SER A 134 2.09 -9.81 5.26
N SER A 135 1.51 -11.00 5.26
CA SER A 135 0.69 -11.51 6.36
C SER A 135 1.49 -11.60 7.68
N ALA A 136 2.81 -11.79 7.58
CA ALA A 136 3.71 -11.83 8.74
C ALA A 136 3.70 -10.57 9.61
N VAL A 137 3.13 -9.46 9.12
CA VAL A 137 2.95 -8.25 9.95
C VAL A 137 1.92 -8.49 11.05
N LEU A 138 0.83 -9.21 10.74
CA LEU A 138 -0.34 -9.34 11.62
C LEU A 138 -0.65 -10.78 12.02
N GLU A 139 -0.35 -11.76 11.15
CA GLU A 139 -0.78 -13.15 11.31
C GLU A 139 -0.30 -13.75 12.63
N ASN A 140 -1.26 -14.16 13.48
CA ASN A 140 -1.05 -14.75 14.82
C ASN A 140 -0.20 -13.90 15.78
N ARG A 141 -0.11 -12.58 15.55
CA ARG A 141 0.67 -11.68 16.41
C ARG A 141 -0.18 -10.89 17.39
N HIS A 142 -1.48 -10.78 17.14
CA HIS A 142 -2.45 -10.06 17.99
C HIS A 142 -1.96 -8.66 18.41
N LEU A 143 -1.44 -7.89 17.44
CA LEU A 143 -0.99 -6.52 17.68
C LEU A 143 -2.21 -5.62 17.93
N HIS A 144 -2.19 -4.84 19.01
CA HIS A 144 -3.32 -3.98 19.39
C HIS A 144 -3.39 -2.68 18.59
N TYR A 145 -2.23 -2.11 18.24
CA TYR A 145 -2.16 -0.76 17.69
C TYR A 145 -1.83 -0.72 16.19
N VAL A 146 -1.77 -1.86 15.52
CA VAL A 146 -1.37 -1.98 14.11
C VAL A 146 -2.56 -2.33 13.24
N PHE A 147 -2.87 -1.47 12.27
CA PHE A 147 -3.98 -1.64 11.35
C PHE A 147 -3.55 -1.50 9.90
N ARG A 148 -4.07 -2.39 9.05
CA ARG A 148 -3.78 -2.43 7.63
C ARG A 148 -5.08 -2.44 6.81
N PRO A 149 -5.48 -1.31 6.19
CA PRO A 149 -6.63 -1.26 5.28
C PRO A 149 -6.36 -1.95 3.94
N GLN A 150 -5.10 -2.25 3.64
CA GLN A 150 -4.63 -2.86 2.40
C GLN A 150 -4.88 -4.38 2.34
N VAL A 151 -4.80 -4.96 1.15
CA VAL A 151 -4.86 -6.41 0.89
C VAL A 151 -3.69 -7.14 1.55
N SER A 152 -3.90 -8.39 1.99
CA SER A 152 -2.81 -9.26 2.45
C SER A 152 -2.11 -9.92 1.27
N GLY A 153 -0.77 -10.09 1.36
CA GLY A 153 0.08 -10.51 0.23
C GLY A 153 -0.22 -11.91 -0.31
N ASN A 154 -0.55 -12.86 0.57
CA ASN A 154 -0.94 -14.20 0.16
C ASN A 154 -2.14 -14.22 -0.82
N LEU A 155 -3.03 -13.23 -0.74
CA LEU A 155 -4.17 -13.11 -1.67
C LEU A 155 -3.73 -12.75 -3.10
N TYR A 156 -2.54 -12.19 -3.30
CA TYR A 156 -2.01 -11.95 -4.64
C TYR A 156 -1.71 -13.26 -5.36
N GLY A 157 -1.02 -14.19 -4.69
CA GLY A 157 -0.77 -15.52 -5.24
C GLY A 157 -2.06 -16.32 -5.50
N VAL A 158 -3.02 -16.21 -4.57
CA VAL A 158 -4.34 -16.83 -4.77
C VAL A 158 -5.03 -16.26 -6.01
N ALA A 159 -5.06 -14.94 -6.19
CA ALA A 159 -5.67 -14.30 -7.36
C ALA A 159 -4.96 -14.67 -8.68
N ALA A 160 -3.62 -14.75 -8.67
CA ALA A 160 -2.83 -15.20 -9.81
C ALA A 160 -3.24 -16.61 -10.26
N THR A 161 -3.28 -17.53 -9.32
CA THR A 161 -3.60 -18.94 -9.58
C THR A 161 -5.06 -19.14 -9.95
N ASP A 162 -6.00 -18.42 -9.31
CA ASP A 162 -7.43 -18.46 -9.65
C ASP A 162 -7.66 -17.97 -11.09
N MET A 163 -7.06 -16.86 -11.51
CA MET A 163 -7.12 -16.35 -12.88
C MET A 163 -6.56 -17.40 -13.88
N ILE A 164 -5.36 -17.91 -13.65
CA ILE A 164 -4.75 -18.87 -14.57
C ILE A 164 -5.58 -20.17 -14.66
N ALA A 165 -6.16 -20.63 -13.56
CA ALA A 165 -7.04 -21.79 -13.57
C ALA A 165 -8.29 -21.56 -14.41
N GLU A 166 -8.94 -20.39 -14.29
CA GLU A 166 -10.14 -20.01 -15.08
C GLU A 166 -9.85 -20.05 -16.59
N TYR A 167 -8.67 -19.55 -16.99
CA TYR A 167 -8.29 -19.44 -18.41
C TYR A 167 -7.48 -20.62 -18.94
N SER A 168 -7.16 -21.63 -18.11
CA SER A 168 -6.27 -22.73 -18.49
C SER A 168 -6.72 -23.48 -19.73
N LYS A 169 -7.98 -23.91 -19.77
CA LYS A 169 -8.53 -24.69 -20.88
C LYS A 169 -8.74 -23.86 -22.13
N SER A 170 -9.33 -22.67 -21.99
CA SER A 170 -9.66 -21.79 -23.12
C SER A 170 -8.43 -21.17 -23.79
N LYS A 171 -7.39 -20.83 -23.02
CA LYS A 171 -6.21 -20.10 -23.52
C LYS A 171 -4.98 -21.01 -23.72
N PHE A 172 -4.76 -22.00 -22.87
CA PHE A 172 -3.61 -22.91 -22.97
C PHE A 172 -3.97 -24.28 -23.58
N GLY A 173 -5.26 -24.60 -23.71
CA GLY A 173 -5.73 -25.91 -24.19
C GLY A 173 -5.44 -27.04 -23.19
N LYS A 174 -5.19 -26.73 -21.93
CA LYS A 174 -4.84 -27.69 -20.87
C LYS A 174 -5.82 -27.61 -19.71
N ASP A 175 -6.12 -28.75 -19.10
CA ASP A 175 -6.80 -28.72 -17.81
C ASP A 175 -5.82 -28.18 -16.73
N PRO A 176 -6.32 -27.56 -15.64
CA PRO A 176 -5.45 -27.01 -14.60
C PRO A 176 -4.40 -28.00 -14.09
N LYS A 177 -4.79 -29.25 -13.86
CA LYS A 177 -3.88 -30.33 -13.43
C LYS A 177 -2.72 -30.64 -14.39
N ASP A 178 -2.80 -30.19 -15.64
CA ASP A 178 -1.77 -30.42 -16.66
C ASP A 178 -0.91 -29.17 -16.92
N LEU A 179 -1.27 -28.03 -16.32
CA LEU A 179 -0.44 -26.84 -16.34
C LEU A 179 0.80 -27.01 -15.46
N ARG A 180 1.95 -26.69 -16.04
CA ARG A 180 3.24 -26.63 -15.35
C ARG A 180 3.50 -25.20 -14.92
N VAL A 181 3.64 -24.98 -13.63
CA VAL A 181 3.85 -23.62 -13.10
C VAL A 181 5.18 -23.55 -12.36
N ALA A 182 5.86 -22.42 -12.51
CA ALA A 182 7.01 -22.06 -11.67
C ALA A 182 6.59 -20.92 -10.73
N ILE A 183 6.98 -21.03 -9.46
CA ILE A 183 6.83 -19.99 -8.44
C ILE A 183 8.22 -19.44 -8.17
N VAL A 184 8.42 -18.16 -8.41
CA VAL A 184 9.72 -17.49 -8.26
C VAL A 184 9.49 -16.20 -7.50
N HIS A 185 10.23 -15.98 -6.42
CA HIS A 185 10.01 -14.79 -5.59
C HIS A 185 11.29 -14.30 -4.92
N GLU A 186 11.32 -13.03 -4.56
CA GLU A 186 12.34 -12.53 -3.64
C GLU A 186 12.23 -13.24 -2.28
N ASP A 187 13.34 -13.40 -1.57
CA ASP A 187 13.42 -14.20 -0.34
C ASP A 187 13.04 -13.45 0.96
N GLY A 188 12.60 -12.19 0.85
CA GLY A 188 12.11 -11.40 1.98
C GLY A 188 10.64 -11.67 2.32
N ALA A 189 10.15 -10.97 3.33
CA ALA A 189 8.81 -11.17 3.88
C ALA A 189 7.68 -10.97 2.84
N TYR A 190 7.87 -10.11 1.84
CA TYR A 190 6.91 -9.88 0.78
C TYR A 190 6.82 -11.07 -0.19
N GLY A 191 7.94 -11.43 -0.83
CA GLY A 191 7.95 -12.50 -1.81
C GLY A 191 7.58 -13.85 -1.23
N VAL A 192 8.06 -14.17 -0.02
CA VAL A 192 7.70 -15.40 0.69
C VAL A 192 6.19 -15.50 0.96
N ASP A 193 5.54 -14.40 1.34
CA ASP A 193 4.10 -14.39 1.65
C ASP A 193 3.26 -14.59 0.38
N VAL A 194 3.59 -13.89 -0.68
CA VAL A 194 2.91 -14.03 -1.98
C VAL A 194 3.14 -15.44 -2.53
N GLY A 195 4.37 -15.95 -2.47
CA GLY A 195 4.72 -17.32 -2.89
C GLY A 195 3.92 -18.41 -2.16
N LYS A 196 3.64 -18.22 -0.85
CA LYS A 196 2.72 -19.11 -0.11
C LYS A 196 1.30 -19.09 -0.70
N GLY A 197 0.84 -17.93 -1.15
CA GLY A 197 -0.43 -17.81 -1.86
C GLY A 197 -0.43 -18.57 -3.18
N ASP A 198 0.65 -18.47 -3.96
CA ASP A 198 0.84 -19.22 -5.21
C ASP A 198 0.86 -20.74 -4.96
N GLU A 199 1.55 -21.19 -3.91
CA GLU A 199 1.57 -22.60 -3.53
C GLU A 199 0.18 -23.10 -3.15
N ALA A 200 -0.53 -22.36 -2.29
CA ALA A 200 -1.87 -22.72 -1.83
C ALA A 200 -2.86 -22.78 -2.99
N GLY A 201 -2.84 -21.78 -3.87
CA GLY A 201 -3.68 -21.74 -5.07
C GLY A 201 -3.31 -22.81 -6.08
N SER A 202 -2.02 -23.07 -6.31
CA SER A 202 -1.55 -24.14 -7.18
C SER A 202 -2.02 -25.51 -6.68
N LYS A 203 -1.97 -25.75 -5.37
CA LYS A 203 -2.51 -26.96 -4.75
C LYS A 203 -4.04 -27.06 -4.92
N LYS A 204 -4.76 -25.96 -4.68
CA LYS A 204 -6.23 -25.86 -4.84
C LYS A 204 -6.67 -26.28 -6.25
N HIS A 205 -5.95 -25.81 -7.27
CA HIS A 205 -6.28 -26.08 -8.69
C HIS A 205 -5.59 -27.31 -9.27
N GLY A 206 -4.71 -27.95 -8.52
CA GLY A 206 -3.97 -29.14 -8.95
C GLY A 206 -2.86 -28.87 -9.97
N PHE A 207 -2.34 -27.64 -10.04
CA PHE A 207 -1.21 -27.32 -10.93
C PHE A 207 0.03 -28.16 -10.64
N LYS A 208 0.81 -28.47 -11.67
CA LYS A 208 2.13 -29.11 -11.52
C LYS A 208 3.18 -28.05 -11.22
N VAL A 209 3.47 -27.81 -9.93
CA VAL A 209 4.57 -26.92 -9.53
C VAL A 209 5.89 -27.59 -9.90
N VAL A 210 6.58 -27.08 -10.92
CA VAL A 210 7.82 -27.65 -11.47
C VAL A 210 9.07 -26.95 -10.98
N LEU A 211 8.92 -25.78 -10.38
CA LEU A 211 9.96 -25.03 -9.68
C LEU A 211 9.28 -24.15 -8.62
N ASN A 212 9.86 -24.11 -7.44
CA ASN A 212 9.51 -23.14 -6.39
C ASN A 212 10.81 -22.68 -5.76
N GLU A 213 11.19 -21.41 -6.00
CA GLU A 213 12.51 -20.92 -5.60
C GLU A 213 12.49 -19.43 -5.25
N GLY A 214 13.03 -19.13 -4.06
CA GLY A 214 13.35 -17.79 -3.63
C GLY A 214 14.75 -17.35 -4.09
N TYR A 215 14.93 -16.04 -4.25
CA TYR A 215 16.22 -15.43 -4.59
C TYR A 215 16.42 -14.13 -3.82
N SER A 216 17.68 -13.75 -3.57
CA SER A 216 17.98 -12.48 -2.91
C SER A 216 17.75 -11.30 -3.84
N ILE A 217 17.04 -10.26 -3.36
CA ILE A 217 16.85 -9.01 -4.11
C ILE A 217 18.15 -8.27 -4.42
N THR A 218 19.22 -8.58 -3.70
CA THR A 218 20.56 -8.01 -3.90
C THR A 218 21.46 -8.89 -4.75
N ALA A 219 20.95 -10.02 -5.28
CA ALA A 219 21.72 -10.88 -6.15
C ALA A 219 22.19 -10.12 -7.39
N PRO A 220 23.50 -10.07 -7.68
CA PRO A 220 24.01 -9.38 -8.86
C PRO A 220 23.77 -10.15 -10.16
N ASP A 221 23.40 -11.44 -10.06
CA ASP A 221 23.19 -12.36 -11.16
C ASP A 221 22.13 -13.42 -10.81
N LEU A 222 21.17 -13.60 -11.71
CA LEU A 222 20.07 -14.58 -11.61
C LEU A 222 20.11 -15.61 -12.75
N SER A 223 21.20 -15.68 -13.51
CA SER A 223 21.33 -16.57 -14.69
C SER A 223 21.21 -18.06 -14.33
N ALA A 224 21.64 -18.47 -13.13
CA ALA A 224 21.45 -19.83 -12.62
C ALA A 224 19.97 -20.14 -12.40
N LEU A 225 19.19 -19.22 -11.88
CA LEU A 225 17.73 -19.33 -11.71
C LEU A 225 17.04 -19.45 -13.09
N VAL A 226 17.43 -18.62 -14.06
CA VAL A 226 16.93 -18.72 -15.44
C VAL A 226 17.23 -20.09 -16.05
N THR A 227 18.43 -20.64 -15.81
CA THR A 227 18.78 -21.97 -16.25
C THR A 227 17.86 -23.04 -15.65
N LYS A 228 17.52 -22.96 -14.37
CA LYS A 228 16.55 -23.84 -13.71
C LYS A 228 15.15 -23.71 -14.35
N LEU A 229 14.68 -22.49 -14.58
CA LEU A 229 13.41 -22.23 -15.26
C LEU A 229 13.35 -22.86 -16.65
N LYS A 230 14.41 -22.72 -17.44
CA LYS A 230 14.50 -23.34 -18.78
C LYS A 230 14.41 -24.86 -18.71
N ARG A 231 15.08 -25.50 -17.75
CA ARG A 231 15.02 -26.95 -17.53
C ARG A 231 13.64 -27.40 -17.05
N ALA A 232 13.02 -26.59 -16.17
CA ALA A 232 11.69 -26.89 -15.64
C ALA A 232 10.58 -26.78 -16.68
N LYS A 233 10.77 -25.99 -17.76
CA LYS A 233 9.80 -25.78 -18.85
C LYS A 233 8.39 -25.48 -18.33
N PRO A 234 8.20 -24.41 -17.55
CA PRO A 234 6.86 -24.04 -17.08
C PRO A 234 6.00 -23.48 -18.21
N ASP A 235 4.68 -23.67 -18.12
CA ASP A 235 3.72 -22.98 -18.96
C ASP A 235 3.50 -21.54 -18.47
N VAL A 236 3.53 -21.36 -17.14
CA VAL A 236 3.32 -20.07 -16.46
C VAL A 236 4.39 -19.88 -15.39
N ILE A 237 4.92 -18.68 -15.29
CA ILE A 237 5.77 -18.22 -14.18
C ILE A 237 4.97 -17.24 -13.34
N PHE A 238 4.74 -17.55 -12.06
CA PHE A 238 4.32 -16.61 -11.03
C PHE A 238 5.58 -15.97 -10.45
N HIS A 239 5.70 -14.65 -10.55
CA HIS A 239 6.91 -13.96 -10.14
C HIS A 239 6.62 -12.76 -9.23
N THR A 240 7.28 -12.74 -8.07
CA THR A 240 7.19 -11.68 -7.08
C THR A 240 8.56 -11.07 -6.83
N GLY A 241 8.69 -9.76 -7.04
CA GLY A 241 9.93 -9.03 -6.82
C GLY A 241 9.73 -7.52 -6.84
N TYR A 242 10.84 -6.80 -6.71
CA TYR A 242 10.90 -5.36 -6.86
C TYR A 242 11.45 -4.98 -8.23
N ASN A 243 11.41 -3.71 -8.61
CA ASN A 243 11.76 -3.31 -9.97
C ASN A 243 13.19 -3.70 -10.40
N PRO A 244 14.26 -3.53 -9.58
CA PRO A 244 15.62 -3.86 -10.00
C PRO A 244 15.82 -5.35 -10.31
N ASP A 245 15.36 -6.24 -9.42
CA ASP A 245 15.53 -7.69 -9.55
C ASP A 245 14.62 -8.29 -10.62
N ILE A 246 13.38 -7.78 -10.80
CA ILE A 246 12.50 -8.13 -11.92
C ILE A 246 13.20 -7.82 -13.25
N THR A 247 13.74 -6.61 -13.38
CA THR A 247 14.45 -6.20 -14.61
C THR A 247 15.67 -7.07 -14.88
N LEU A 248 16.45 -7.41 -13.85
CA LEU A 248 17.61 -8.31 -13.98
C LEU A 248 17.18 -9.69 -14.43
N LEU A 249 16.20 -10.31 -13.76
CA LEU A 249 15.71 -11.65 -14.09
C LEU A 249 15.20 -11.72 -15.52
N LEU A 250 14.35 -10.77 -15.93
CA LEU A 250 13.73 -10.79 -17.25
C LEU A 250 14.75 -10.50 -18.37
N ARG A 251 15.73 -9.60 -18.15
CA ARG A 251 16.82 -9.42 -19.11
C ARG A 251 17.64 -10.68 -19.29
N GLN A 252 18.05 -11.35 -18.21
CA GLN A 252 18.80 -12.61 -18.30
C GLN A 252 17.97 -13.74 -18.88
N ALA A 253 16.65 -13.74 -18.60
CA ALA A 253 15.71 -14.68 -19.22
C ALA A 253 15.66 -14.51 -20.75
N ARG A 254 15.64 -13.26 -21.24
CA ARG A 254 15.73 -12.93 -22.66
C ARG A 254 17.07 -13.41 -23.27
N GLU A 255 18.17 -13.04 -22.66
CA GLU A 255 19.52 -13.39 -23.12
C GLU A 255 19.73 -14.90 -23.24
N GLN A 256 19.17 -15.67 -22.29
CA GLN A 256 19.22 -17.12 -22.31
C GLN A 256 18.12 -17.77 -23.16
N GLY A 257 17.22 -16.99 -23.78
CA GLY A 257 16.14 -17.51 -24.62
C GLY A 257 15.11 -18.35 -23.85
N LEU A 258 14.71 -17.91 -22.64
CA LEU A 258 13.60 -18.52 -21.90
C LEU A 258 12.31 -18.38 -22.71
N LYS A 259 11.55 -19.48 -22.77
CA LYS A 259 10.23 -19.52 -23.41
C LYS A 259 9.18 -19.98 -22.42
N VAL A 260 8.02 -19.28 -22.42
CA VAL A 260 6.92 -19.50 -21.46
C VAL A 260 5.60 -19.02 -22.07
N GLY A 261 4.49 -19.53 -21.60
CA GLY A 261 3.16 -19.08 -22.06
C GLY A 261 2.69 -17.81 -21.36
N ALA A 262 3.10 -17.57 -20.11
CA ALA A 262 2.78 -16.34 -19.38
C ALA A 262 3.80 -16.05 -18.28
N ILE A 263 4.02 -14.75 -18.00
CA ILE A 263 4.72 -14.26 -16.83
C ILE A 263 3.70 -13.43 -16.03
N VAL A 264 3.27 -13.95 -14.90
CA VAL A 264 2.30 -13.31 -14.01
C VAL A 264 3.07 -12.64 -12.89
N GLY A 265 3.28 -11.34 -13.05
CA GLY A 265 3.91 -10.50 -12.04
C GLY A 265 2.93 -10.18 -10.91
N GLN A 266 3.44 -9.98 -9.71
CA GLN A 266 2.63 -9.83 -8.51
C GLN A 266 3.04 -8.59 -7.72
N GLY A 267 2.36 -7.46 -8.00
CA GLY A 267 2.53 -6.22 -7.26
C GLY A 267 3.89 -5.55 -7.39
N ALA A 268 4.23 -4.73 -6.41
CA ALA A 268 5.50 -4.03 -6.26
C ALA A 268 6.09 -3.49 -7.57
N GLY A 269 7.23 -4.00 -8.01
CA GLY A 269 7.90 -3.53 -9.20
C GLY A 269 7.11 -3.74 -10.50
N TYR A 270 6.21 -4.74 -10.57
CA TYR A 270 5.34 -4.92 -11.73
C TYR A 270 4.26 -3.85 -11.86
N SER A 271 3.93 -3.13 -10.79
CA SER A 271 2.96 -2.03 -10.81
C SER A 271 3.56 -0.66 -11.17
N VAL A 272 4.88 -0.59 -11.40
CA VAL A 272 5.58 0.62 -11.82
C VAL A 272 5.93 0.52 -13.31
N TYR A 273 4.89 0.69 -14.16
CA TYR A 273 5.00 0.45 -15.60
C TYR A 273 6.14 1.21 -16.29
N ASP A 274 6.33 2.49 -15.94
CA ASP A 274 7.39 3.30 -16.54
C ASP A 274 8.79 2.71 -16.31
N LYS A 275 9.02 2.16 -15.10
CA LYS A 275 10.28 1.49 -14.77
C LYS A 275 10.43 0.13 -15.48
N LEU A 276 9.35 -0.60 -15.64
CA LEU A 276 9.36 -1.82 -16.46
C LEU A 276 9.68 -1.50 -17.92
N LYS A 277 9.04 -0.47 -18.47
CA LYS A 277 9.26 -0.03 -19.84
C LYS A 277 10.69 0.50 -20.05
N GLU A 278 11.22 1.29 -19.11
CA GLU A 278 12.61 1.77 -19.10
C GLU A 278 13.60 0.57 -19.09
N GLY A 279 13.34 -0.43 -18.24
CA GLY A 279 14.20 -1.58 -18.05
C GLY A 279 14.12 -2.63 -19.15
N LEU A 280 12.94 -2.87 -19.71
CA LEU A 280 12.64 -4.02 -20.57
C LEU A 280 12.22 -3.63 -22.00
N GLY A 281 11.91 -2.34 -22.24
CA GLY A 281 11.43 -1.89 -23.55
C GLY A 281 10.10 -2.58 -23.94
N ALA A 282 10.07 -3.16 -25.14
CA ALA A 282 8.90 -3.87 -25.66
C ALA A 282 8.52 -5.11 -24.86
N ASP A 283 9.46 -5.71 -24.13
CA ASP A 283 9.25 -6.91 -23.31
C ASP A 283 8.38 -6.63 -22.05
N SER A 284 8.13 -5.36 -21.72
CA SER A 284 7.17 -4.96 -20.68
C SER A 284 5.72 -5.20 -21.10
N ASN A 285 5.45 -5.36 -22.40
CA ASN A 285 4.10 -5.60 -22.91
C ASN A 285 3.66 -7.04 -22.58
N TYR A 286 2.37 -7.19 -22.30
CA TYR A 286 1.72 -8.44 -21.89
C TYR A 286 2.12 -8.99 -20.52
N LEU A 287 2.97 -8.29 -19.76
CA LEU A 287 3.20 -8.62 -18.35
C LEU A 287 1.94 -8.33 -17.53
N PHE A 288 1.73 -9.15 -16.53
CA PHE A 288 0.66 -8.95 -15.55
C PHE A 288 1.21 -8.29 -14.29
N THR A 289 0.32 -7.62 -13.57
CA THR A 289 0.53 -7.22 -12.19
C THR A 289 -0.71 -7.47 -11.37
N ILE A 290 -0.53 -7.81 -10.11
CA ILE A 290 -1.61 -8.07 -9.16
C ILE A 290 -1.48 -7.09 -8.02
N ASP A 291 -2.48 -6.25 -7.86
CA ASP A 291 -2.58 -5.23 -6.82
C ASP A 291 -4.06 -4.93 -6.56
N PRO A 292 -4.42 -4.16 -5.53
CA PRO A 292 -5.69 -3.46 -5.53
C PRO A 292 -5.88 -2.70 -6.83
N ILE A 293 -7.11 -2.59 -7.28
CA ILE A 293 -7.40 -1.86 -8.51
C ILE A 293 -6.83 -0.44 -8.42
N SER A 294 -6.14 -0.01 -9.46
CA SER A 294 -5.73 1.40 -9.58
C SER A 294 -6.97 2.28 -9.52
N ILE A 295 -6.94 3.34 -8.71
CA ILE A 295 -8.09 4.24 -8.54
C ILE A 295 -8.57 4.84 -9.87
N TRP A 296 -7.69 4.94 -10.88
CA TRP A 296 -8.03 5.42 -12.22
C TRP A 296 -8.64 4.36 -13.15
N LEU A 297 -8.63 3.09 -12.73
CA LEU A 297 -9.27 1.98 -13.44
C LEU A 297 -10.59 1.56 -12.79
N THR A 298 -10.95 2.13 -11.63
CA THR A 298 -12.22 1.86 -10.96
C THR A 298 -13.41 2.36 -11.82
N ASN A 299 -14.51 1.64 -11.75
CA ASN A 299 -15.76 2.10 -12.36
C ASN A 299 -16.40 3.18 -11.47
N PRO A 300 -16.47 4.45 -11.89
CA PRO A 300 -16.99 5.52 -11.05
C PRO A 300 -18.48 5.34 -10.68
N LYS A 301 -19.23 4.51 -11.43
CA LYS A 301 -20.65 4.23 -11.14
C LYS A 301 -20.85 3.28 -9.97
N THR A 302 -19.82 2.52 -9.58
CA THR A 302 -19.87 1.58 -8.45
C THR A 302 -19.31 2.17 -7.17
N LEU A 303 -18.77 3.39 -7.22
CA LEU A 303 -18.18 4.09 -6.08
C LEU A 303 -19.19 5.01 -5.39
N ASP A 304 -18.96 5.28 -4.09
CA ASP A 304 -19.62 6.39 -3.40
C ASP A 304 -19.45 7.67 -4.25
N PRO A 305 -20.53 8.42 -4.54
CA PRO A 305 -20.50 9.61 -5.39
C PRO A 305 -19.49 10.70 -4.98
N LYS A 306 -19.02 10.69 -3.75
CA LYS A 306 -17.99 11.61 -3.25
C LYS A 306 -16.58 11.28 -3.74
N LEU A 307 -16.33 10.04 -4.14
CA LEU A 307 -14.97 9.55 -4.45
C LEU A 307 -14.48 9.92 -5.86
N PRO A 308 -15.27 9.87 -6.95
CA PRO A 308 -14.78 10.20 -8.28
C PRO A 308 -14.17 11.62 -8.39
N PRO A 309 -14.72 12.69 -7.77
CA PRO A 309 -14.07 13.99 -7.75
C PRO A 309 -12.72 13.98 -7.02
N LEU A 310 -12.59 13.21 -5.95
CA LEU A 310 -11.32 13.07 -5.22
C LEU A 310 -10.28 12.29 -6.03
N ILE A 311 -10.68 11.23 -6.70
CA ILE A 311 -9.80 10.48 -7.62
C ILE A 311 -9.25 11.40 -8.72
N LYS A 312 -10.12 12.25 -9.29
CA LYS A 312 -9.71 13.26 -10.28
C LYS A 312 -8.68 14.21 -9.68
N MET A 313 -8.95 14.76 -8.49
CA MET A 313 -8.03 15.67 -7.78
C MET A 313 -6.68 15.00 -7.50
N VAL A 314 -6.66 13.75 -7.02
CA VAL A 314 -5.40 13.01 -6.79
C VAL A 314 -4.60 12.90 -8.09
N GLY A 315 -5.26 12.62 -9.24
CA GLY A 315 -4.59 12.54 -10.53
C GLY A 315 -4.01 13.89 -10.97
N GLU A 316 -4.78 14.96 -10.82
CA GLU A 316 -4.33 16.32 -11.20
C GLU A 316 -3.16 16.81 -10.35
N GLU A 317 -3.17 16.51 -9.05
CA GLU A 317 -2.04 16.87 -8.17
C GLU A 317 -0.81 16.00 -8.47
N PHE A 318 -1.00 14.69 -8.74
CA PHE A 318 0.10 13.81 -9.14
C PHE A 318 0.75 14.27 -10.46
N ASP A 319 -0.03 14.59 -11.48
CA ASP A 319 0.48 15.07 -12.77
C ASP A 319 1.30 16.38 -12.64
N LYS A 320 1.00 17.22 -11.63
CA LYS A 320 1.80 18.40 -11.30
C LYS A 320 3.12 18.06 -10.61
N MET A 321 3.12 17.03 -9.76
CA MET A 321 4.32 16.59 -9.02
C MET A 321 5.29 15.82 -9.92
N GLU A 322 4.75 14.96 -10.80
CA GLU A 322 5.51 14.05 -11.66
C GLU A 322 5.02 14.18 -13.13
N PRO A 323 5.36 15.26 -13.82
CA PRO A 323 4.89 15.51 -15.19
C PRO A 323 5.29 14.41 -16.17
N GLY A 324 4.30 13.80 -16.81
CA GLY A 324 4.50 12.74 -17.80
C GLY A 324 4.69 11.33 -17.23
N ALA A 325 4.70 11.17 -15.92
CA ALA A 325 4.74 9.87 -15.31
C ALA A 325 3.39 9.11 -15.44
N SER A 326 3.46 7.79 -15.60
CA SER A 326 2.26 6.95 -15.61
C SER A 326 1.62 6.89 -14.21
N ARG A 327 0.29 6.99 -14.18
CA ARG A 327 -0.50 6.91 -12.96
C ARG A 327 -0.51 5.47 -12.40
N SER A 328 0.48 5.15 -11.58
CA SER A 328 0.61 3.85 -10.92
C SER A 328 -0.47 3.62 -9.86
N ALA A 329 -0.88 2.36 -9.66
CA ALA A 329 -1.76 1.95 -8.56
C ALA A 329 -1.23 2.40 -7.18
N HIS A 330 0.08 2.47 -7.00
CA HIS A 330 0.74 2.83 -5.75
C HIS A 330 0.35 4.22 -5.23
N VAL A 331 0.21 5.22 -6.11
CA VAL A 331 -0.25 6.57 -5.72
C VAL A 331 -1.66 6.49 -5.10
N GLY A 332 -2.55 5.77 -5.78
CA GLY A 332 -3.93 5.59 -5.35
C GLY A 332 -4.07 4.81 -4.05
N MET A 333 -3.22 3.81 -3.82
CA MET A 333 -3.22 3.00 -2.59
C MET A 333 -2.99 3.88 -1.36
N SER A 334 -1.91 4.66 -1.33
CA SER A 334 -1.64 5.56 -0.21
C SER A 334 -2.71 6.62 -0.06
N ALA A 335 -3.11 7.28 -1.15
CA ALA A 335 -4.14 8.31 -1.11
C ALA A 335 -5.46 7.77 -0.55
N SER A 336 -5.93 6.61 -1.03
CA SER A 336 -7.17 5.99 -0.57
C SER A 336 -7.10 5.57 0.91
N ASN A 337 -6.00 4.93 1.32
CA ASN A 337 -5.86 4.45 2.69
C ASN A 337 -5.74 5.59 3.70
N ILE A 338 -5.08 6.69 3.33
CA ILE A 338 -5.00 7.90 4.15
C ILE A 338 -6.37 8.61 4.21
N TYR A 339 -7.10 8.66 3.10
CA TYR A 339 -8.46 9.20 3.09
C TYR A 339 -9.38 8.45 4.06
N VAL A 340 -9.32 7.12 4.09
CA VAL A 340 -10.07 6.29 5.05
C VAL A 340 -9.70 6.67 6.49
N PHE A 341 -8.42 6.84 6.81
CA PHE A 341 -8.00 7.23 8.15
C PHE A 341 -8.62 8.57 8.58
N PHE A 342 -8.51 9.59 7.74
CA PHE A 342 -8.96 10.94 8.09
C PHE A 342 -10.48 11.12 8.05
N THR A 343 -11.22 10.27 7.35
CA THR A 343 -12.68 10.37 7.25
C THR A 343 -13.44 9.39 8.14
N GLN A 344 -12.82 8.26 8.51
CA GLN A 344 -13.50 7.20 9.25
C GLN A 344 -12.89 6.92 10.62
N VAL A 345 -11.58 6.98 10.76
CA VAL A 345 -10.90 6.64 12.01
C VAL A 345 -10.74 7.88 12.90
N LEU A 346 -10.05 8.90 12.42
CA LEU A 346 -9.71 10.07 13.22
C LEU A 346 -10.95 10.82 13.76
N PRO A 347 -12.01 11.11 12.98
CA PRO A 347 -13.20 11.76 13.49
C PRO A 347 -13.92 10.97 14.59
N VAL A 348 -13.96 9.63 14.44
CA VAL A 348 -14.58 8.73 15.42
C VAL A 348 -13.74 8.68 16.71
N ALA A 349 -12.41 8.62 16.59
CA ALA A 349 -11.52 8.67 17.75
C ALA A 349 -11.74 9.94 18.57
N ILE A 350 -11.82 11.10 17.91
CA ILE A 350 -12.03 12.40 18.57
C ILE A 350 -13.42 12.51 19.19
N LYS A 351 -14.49 12.20 18.43
CA LYS A 351 -15.88 12.43 18.85
C LYS A 351 -16.40 11.38 19.81
N LYS A 352 -16.11 10.10 19.54
CA LYS A 352 -16.67 8.98 20.31
C LYS A 352 -15.75 8.54 21.43
N TYR A 353 -14.43 8.57 21.20
CA TYR A 353 -13.44 8.08 22.16
C TYR A 353 -12.63 9.18 22.86
N GLY A 354 -12.88 10.45 22.51
CA GLY A 354 -12.42 11.61 23.25
C GLY A 354 -10.95 12.01 23.01
N GLY A 355 -10.23 11.40 22.07
CA GLY A 355 -8.82 11.71 21.85
C GLY A 355 -8.21 11.19 20.57
N ILE A 356 -6.88 11.33 20.51
CA ILE A 356 -6.06 10.89 19.38
C ILE A 356 -4.93 9.93 19.83
N ASP A 357 -5.00 9.46 21.08
CA ASP A 357 -4.05 8.46 21.58
C ASP A 357 -4.26 7.10 20.91
N GLY A 358 -3.28 6.20 21.09
CA GLY A 358 -3.30 4.89 20.45
C GLY A 358 -4.57 4.09 20.74
N GLU A 359 -5.12 4.20 21.96
CA GLU A 359 -6.32 3.46 22.35
C GLU A 359 -7.60 4.03 21.71
N ALA A 360 -7.73 5.36 21.64
CA ALA A 360 -8.84 6.01 20.95
C ALA A 360 -8.84 5.70 19.46
N LEU A 361 -7.67 5.77 18.82
CA LEU A 361 -7.49 5.43 17.40
C LEU A 361 -7.76 3.94 17.12
N ARG A 362 -7.30 3.03 18.00
CA ARG A 362 -7.57 1.60 17.90
C ARG A 362 -9.07 1.29 17.92
N LYS A 363 -9.77 1.79 18.93
CA LYS A 363 -11.22 1.60 19.06
C LYS A 363 -11.97 2.15 17.85
N ALA A 364 -11.58 3.31 17.38
CA ALA A 364 -12.17 3.94 16.20
C ALA A 364 -11.91 3.10 14.93
N ALA A 365 -10.71 2.53 14.77
CA ALA A 365 -10.40 1.65 13.65
C ALA A 365 -11.26 0.37 13.67
N LEU A 366 -11.48 -0.23 14.83
CA LEU A 366 -12.35 -1.42 14.97
C LEU A 366 -13.83 -1.11 14.67
N ASP A 367 -14.27 0.13 14.84
CA ASP A 367 -15.63 0.56 14.47
C ASP A 367 -15.84 0.75 12.95
N VAL A 368 -14.76 0.82 12.16
CA VAL A 368 -14.87 1.06 10.71
C VAL A 368 -15.68 -0.05 10.06
N ASP A 369 -16.70 0.35 9.31
CA ASP A 369 -17.57 -0.55 8.54
C ASP A 369 -17.97 0.11 7.21
N ILE A 370 -17.05 0.07 6.23
CA ILE A 370 -17.23 0.64 4.90
C ILE A 370 -17.67 -0.48 3.95
N PRO A 371 -18.80 -0.36 3.25
CA PRO A 371 -19.22 -1.34 2.25
C PRO A 371 -18.34 -1.29 0.98
N GLU A 372 -18.49 -2.27 0.11
CA GLU A 372 -17.93 -2.26 -1.24
C GLU A 372 -18.38 -0.98 -1.99
N GLY A 373 -17.48 -0.38 -2.76
CA GLY A 373 -17.67 0.94 -3.39
C GLY A 373 -17.35 2.13 -2.49
N GLY A 374 -17.12 1.92 -1.18
CA GLY A 374 -16.88 3.00 -0.22
C GLY A 374 -15.44 3.47 -0.10
N THR A 375 -14.50 2.93 -0.87
CA THR A 375 -13.11 3.42 -0.99
C THR A 375 -12.77 3.76 -2.43
N MET A 376 -11.72 4.55 -2.66
CA MET A 376 -11.27 4.88 -4.02
C MET A 376 -10.80 3.64 -4.80
N MET A 377 -10.41 2.56 -4.11
CA MET A 377 -10.04 1.27 -4.70
C MET A 377 -11.23 0.31 -4.87
N GLY A 378 -12.45 0.76 -4.59
CA GLY A 378 -13.67 0.00 -4.81
C GLY A 378 -14.02 -1.05 -3.76
N PHE A 379 -13.07 -1.56 -2.98
CA PHE A 379 -13.36 -2.48 -1.88
C PHE A 379 -13.83 -1.74 -0.61
N GLY A 380 -14.48 -2.46 0.29
CA GLY A 380 -14.87 -1.94 1.59
C GLY A 380 -13.77 -2.06 2.65
N VAL A 381 -14.06 -1.58 3.86
CA VAL A 381 -13.14 -1.73 5.00
C VAL A 381 -13.88 -2.29 6.20
N LYS A 382 -13.39 -3.40 6.72
CA LYS A 382 -13.78 -3.99 8.01
C LYS A 382 -12.57 -4.70 8.58
N PHE A 383 -12.11 -4.25 9.72
CA PHE A 383 -10.94 -4.86 10.35
C PHE A 383 -11.30 -6.13 11.11
N ALA A 384 -10.41 -7.12 11.04
CA ALA A 384 -10.46 -8.30 11.87
C ALA A 384 -10.34 -7.91 13.35
N GLY A 385 -11.19 -8.51 14.18
CA GLY A 385 -11.17 -8.29 15.62
C GLY A 385 -9.93 -8.85 16.31
N GLU A 386 -9.71 -8.44 17.55
CA GLU A 386 -8.49 -8.72 18.32
C GLU A 386 -8.22 -10.22 18.54
N ASP A 387 -9.28 -11.02 18.64
CA ASP A 387 -9.19 -12.47 18.85
C ASP A 387 -8.96 -13.26 17.55
N GLN A 388 -8.96 -12.58 16.41
CA GLN A 388 -8.77 -13.24 15.12
C GLN A 388 -7.28 -13.34 14.76
N PRO A 389 -6.87 -14.39 14.01
CA PRO A 389 -5.47 -14.57 13.60
C PRO A 389 -4.87 -13.38 12.85
N MET A 390 -5.72 -12.63 12.14
CA MET A 390 -5.33 -11.45 11.34
C MET A 390 -5.84 -10.15 11.99
N ALA A 391 -5.81 -10.04 13.32
CA ALA A 391 -6.23 -8.85 14.04
C ALA A 391 -5.64 -7.57 13.40
N GLY A 392 -6.49 -6.56 13.13
CA GLY A 392 -6.12 -5.31 12.48
C GLY A 392 -6.02 -5.34 10.94
N GLN A 393 -6.25 -6.50 10.29
CA GLN A 393 -6.32 -6.63 8.83
C GLN A 393 -7.70 -6.24 8.31
N ASN A 394 -7.75 -5.47 7.21
CA ASN A 394 -8.99 -5.30 6.45
C ASN A 394 -9.39 -6.61 5.76
N MET A 395 -10.55 -7.12 6.14
CA MET A 395 -11.09 -8.39 5.63
C MET A 395 -11.92 -8.23 4.34
N ARG A 396 -12.14 -7.00 3.89
CA ARG A 396 -12.91 -6.70 2.65
C ARG A 396 -12.02 -6.31 1.47
N ALA A 397 -10.73 -6.16 1.69
CA ALA A 397 -9.80 -5.83 0.62
C ALA A 397 -9.54 -7.05 -0.27
N PHE A 398 -9.52 -6.83 -1.57
CA PHE A 398 -9.21 -7.86 -2.57
C PHE A 398 -8.32 -7.29 -3.67
N PRO A 399 -7.44 -8.11 -4.29
CA PRO A 399 -6.63 -7.69 -5.41
C PRO A 399 -7.40 -7.90 -6.73
N VAL A 400 -6.94 -7.21 -7.76
CA VAL A 400 -7.30 -7.50 -9.15
C VAL A 400 -6.07 -7.88 -9.96
N VAL A 401 -6.27 -8.55 -11.08
CA VAL A 401 -5.19 -8.81 -12.04
C VAL A 401 -5.32 -7.80 -13.17
N THR A 402 -4.26 -7.05 -13.38
CA THR A 402 -4.11 -6.07 -14.46
C THR A 402 -3.07 -6.59 -15.44
N GLN A 403 -3.28 -6.36 -16.74
CA GLN A 403 -2.29 -6.66 -17.78
C GLN A 403 -1.91 -5.39 -18.52
N TYR A 404 -0.65 -5.26 -18.90
CA TYR A 404 -0.21 -4.18 -19.78
C TYR A 404 -0.37 -4.62 -21.23
N VAL A 405 -1.26 -3.95 -21.96
CA VAL A 405 -1.54 -4.23 -23.37
C VAL A 405 -1.35 -2.93 -24.15
N ASP A 406 -0.44 -2.94 -25.12
CA ASP A 406 -0.08 -1.78 -25.95
C ASP A 406 0.19 -0.50 -25.13
N GLY A 407 0.92 -0.68 -24.02
CA GLY A 407 1.31 0.42 -23.13
C GLY A 407 0.23 0.90 -22.18
N LYS A 408 -0.92 0.21 -22.12
CA LYS A 408 -2.05 0.55 -21.25
C LYS A 408 -2.30 -0.56 -20.22
N ALA A 409 -2.55 -0.16 -18.99
CA ALA A 409 -3.02 -1.07 -17.95
C ALA A 409 -4.52 -1.33 -18.13
N VAL A 410 -4.92 -2.60 -18.17
CA VAL A 410 -6.32 -3.03 -18.24
C VAL A 410 -6.58 -4.12 -17.21
N VAL A 411 -7.69 -4.03 -16.49
CA VAL A 411 -8.09 -5.07 -15.54
C VAL A 411 -8.63 -6.27 -16.34
N VAL A 412 -8.04 -7.44 -16.08
CA VAL A 412 -8.38 -8.67 -16.77
C VAL A 412 -9.02 -9.74 -15.88
N TRP A 413 -8.99 -9.53 -14.55
CA TRP A 413 -9.63 -10.43 -13.58
C TRP A 413 -9.81 -9.70 -12.22
N PRO A 414 -10.83 -9.99 -11.40
CA PRO A 414 -11.96 -10.92 -11.64
C PRO A 414 -12.97 -10.36 -12.64
N LYS A 415 -13.88 -11.23 -13.11
CA LYS A 415 -14.92 -10.84 -14.08
C LYS A 415 -15.78 -9.66 -13.66
N SER A 416 -16.04 -9.51 -12.36
CA SER A 416 -16.81 -8.38 -11.82
C SER A 416 -16.14 -7.01 -12.03
N GLN A 417 -14.81 -7.00 -12.22
CA GLN A 417 -14.01 -5.79 -12.44
C GLN A 417 -13.36 -5.75 -13.84
N GLN A 418 -13.57 -6.81 -14.64
CA GLN A 418 -12.90 -7.03 -15.91
C GLN A 418 -13.23 -5.95 -16.94
N GLN A 419 -12.19 -5.41 -17.56
CA GLN A 419 -12.25 -4.42 -18.64
C GLN A 419 -11.91 -5.01 -20.00
N ALA A 420 -11.07 -6.06 -20.01
CA ALA A 420 -10.67 -6.79 -21.22
C ALA A 420 -10.39 -8.25 -20.90
N GLU A 421 -10.47 -9.12 -21.91
CA GLU A 421 -9.99 -10.49 -21.81
C GLU A 421 -8.45 -10.52 -21.73
N PRO A 422 -7.85 -11.40 -20.91
CA PRO A 422 -6.40 -11.52 -20.85
C PRO A 422 -5.82 -12.01 -22.17
N VAL A 423 -4.71 -11.43 -22.57
CA VAL A 423 -3.90 -11.91 -23.69
C VAL A 423 -3.04 -13.06 -23.19
N LEU A 424 -3.49 -14.27 -23.45
CA LEU A 424 -2.87 -15.55 -23.04
C LEU A 424 -3.01 -16.58 -24.16
N PRO A 425 -2.02 -17.45 -24.40
CA PRO A 425 -0.63 -17.28 -23.95
C PRO A 425 0.02 -16.04 -24.58
N LEU A 426 1.27 -15.74 -24.22
CA LEU A 426 2.04 -14.64 -24.82
C LEU A 426 1.98 -14.73 -26.35
N PRO A 427 1.71 -13.61 -27.05
CA PRO A 427 1.54 -13.58 -28.50
C PRO A 427 2.79 -14.07 -29.23
N SER A 428 2.56 -14.78 -30.35
CA SER A 428 3.64 -15.22 -31.25
C SER A 428 4.53 -14.05 -31.65
N GLY A 429 5.83 -14.27 -31.67
CA GLY A 429 6.83 -13.25 -32.01
C GLY A 429 7.24 -12.36 -30.83
N THR A 430 6.63 -12.46 -29.65
CA THR A 430 7.15 -11.81 -28.45
C THR A 430 8.35 -12.58 -27.88
N THR A 431 9.21 -11.88 -27.15
CA THR A 431 10.51 -12.39 -26.68
C THR A 431 10.41 -13.71 -25.93
N TYR A 432 9.42 -13.85 -25.06
CA TYR A 432 9.28 -15.02 -24.20
C TYR A 432 8.29 -16.06 -24.73
N SER A 433 7.62 -15.81 -25.86
CA SER A 433 6.62 -16.72 -26.40
C SER A 433 7.22 -18.04 -26.89
N TYR A 434 6.49 -19.14 -26.76
CA TYR A 434 6.81 -20.45 -27.35
C TYR A 434 6.75 -20.45 -28.88
N LYS A 435 5.98 -19.56 -29.50
CA LYS A 435 5.66 -19.57 -30.94
C LYS A 435 6.35 -18.43 -31.67
#